data_c8f8ccd0535f7dbec3fb08a1b6ea21e3
#
_entry.id   c8f8ccd0535f7dbec3fb08a1b6ea21e3
#
_cell.length_a   1.000
_cell.length_b   1.000
_cell.length_c   1.000
_cell.angle_alpha   90.00
_cell.angle_beta   90.00
_cell.angle_gamma   90.00
#
_symmetry.space_group_name_H-M   'P 1'
#
loop_
_entity.id
_entity.type
_entity.pdbx_description
1 polymer ?
#
loop_
_entity_poly.entity_id
_entity_poly.type
_entity_poly.pdbx_seq_one_letter_code
_entity_poly.pdbx_strand_id
1 'polypeptide(L)'
;MRIIRLTALTGALALSGGLLVPSTHAAAVQPLAVPAQVATRVVQVDVDGDGRKDEVTVEQNGANTFVVNVVTVAGADDVKQFTSTIDDDWGIEPWYGAAKLNGRKGYELLLLTAGSDGVLFRVLSWSKGGLVWEKAPKSRIDGVYDWYLADLGWARFGYRFATSAAGKRYVRDFELYQSGKYFTGTIVNSVWKSGAWQKVSSKKVKLTKKQAKAYTGISGVKVILQP
;
A
#
# COMPACT_ATOMS: atom_id res chain seq x y z
N MET A 1 -54.36 -5.08 -8.24
CA MET A 1 -55.31 -5.11 -9.35
C MET A 1 -55.65 -3.67 -9.71
N ARG A 2 -54.95 -3.06 -10.67
CA ARG A 2 -55.38 -1.81 -11.32
C ARG A 2 -54.81 -1.80 -12.73
N ILE A 3 -55.74 -1.89 -13.65
CA ILE A 3 -55.57 -1.89 -15.11
C ILE A 3 -55.44 -0.43 -15.55
N ILE A 4 -54.46 -0.08 -16.37
CA ILE A 4 -54.45 1.19 -17.09
C ILE A 4 -54.31 0.92 -18.60
N ARG A 5 -55.25 1.56 -19.30
CA ARG A 5 -55.65 1.40 -20.70
C ARG A 5 -54.64 1.94 -21.70
N LEU A 6 -54.47 1.21 -22.79
CA LEU A 6 -53.91 1.69 -24.06
C LEU A 6 -54.86 2.75 -24.67
N THR A 7 -54.24 3.82 -25.21
CA THR A 7 -54.90 4.70 -26.17
C THR A 7 -54.01 4.80 -27.41
N ALA A 8 -54.53 4.32 -28.49
CA ALA A 8 -53.94 4.46 -29.81
C ALA A 8 -54.26 5.87 -30.38
N LEU A 9 -53.31 6.51 -30.98
CA LEU A 9 -53.55 7.69 -31.80
C LEU A 9 -52.89 7.53 -33.19
N THR A 10 -53.74 7.43 -34.18
CA THR A 10 -53.49 7.42 -35.61
C THR A 10 -53.24 8.83 -36.08
N GLY A 11 -52.21 9.08 -36.89
CA GLY A 11 -51.93 10.41 -37.46
C GLY A 11 -51.01 10.39 -38.70
N ALA A 12 -51.65 10.39 -39.86
CA ALA A 12 -51.33 11.00 -41.16
C ALA A 12 -49.91 10.97 -41.72
N LEU A 13 -49.79 10.33 -42.89
CA LEU A 13 -48.73 10.47 -43.89
C LEU A 13 -48.71 11.89 -44.47
N ALA A 14 -47.51 12.47 -44.53
CA ALA A 14 -47.14 13.53 -45.46
C ALA A 14 -45.87 13.12 -46.22
N LEU A 15 -46.03 12.80 -47.51
CA LEU A 15 -44.91 12.65 -48.46
C LEU A 15 -44.38 14.03 -48.81
N SER A 16 -43.15 14.33 -48.43
CA SER A 16 -42.34 15.40 -49.01
C SER A 16 -41.03 14.79 -49.56
N GLY A 17 -40.93 14.80 -50.88
CA GLY A 17 -39.74 14.39 -51.60
C GLY A 17 -38.58 15.32 -51.31
N GLY A 18 -37.59 14.83 -50.57
CA GLY A 18 -36.32 15.52 -50.28
C GLY A 18 -35.19 14.88 -51.07
N LEU A 19 -34.51 15.68 -51.90
CA LEU A 19 -33.32 15.32 -52.61
C LEU A 19 -32.26 14.71 -51.67
N LEU A 20 -31.90 13.46 -51.94
CA LEU A 20 -30.77 12.79 -51.28
C LEU A 20 -29.47 13.40 -51.74
N VAL A 21 -28.88 14.28 -50.93
CA VAL A 21 -27.49 14.67 -51.01
C VAL A 21 -26.66 13.59 -50.31
N PRO A 22 -25.71 12.92 -50.95
CA PRO A 22 -24.85 11.97 -50.28
C PRO A 22 -23.94 12.71 -49.30
N SER A 23 -24.24 12.62 -48.01
CA SER A 23 -23.34 13.10 -46.97
C SER A 23 -22.16 12.13 -46.87
N THR A 24 -21.03 12.52 -47.45
CA THR A 24 -19.76 11.84 -47.16
C THR A 24 -19.40 12.08 -45.73
N HIS A 25 -19.76 11.12 -44.87
CA HIS A 25 -19.26 11.09 -43.50
C HIS A 25 -17.77 10.78 -43.60
N ALA A 26 -16.93 11.81 -43.42
CA ALA A 26 -15.54 11.63 -43.14
C ALA A 26 -15.47 10.83 -41.80
N ALA A 27 -15.07 9.58 -41.87
CA ALA A 27 -14.79 8.79 -40.72
C ALA A 27 -13.74 9.55 -39.88
N ALA A 28 -14.15 10.06 -38.72
CA ALA A 28 -13.23 10.65 -37.78
C ALA A 28 -12.24 9.56 -37.38
N VAL A 29 -11.00 9.70 -37.82
CA VAL A 29 -9.90 8.84 -37.33
C VAL A 29 -9.78 9.09 -35.84
N GLN A 30 -10.27 8.17 -35.04
CA GLN A 30 -10.04 8.22 -33.59
C GLN A 30 -8.52 8.16 -33.40
N PRO A 31 -7.92 9.11 -32.66
CA PRO A 31 -6.53 8.99 -32.29
C PRO A 31 -6.36 7.67 -31.55
N LEU A 32 -5.46 6.82 -32.01
CA LEU A 32 -5.02 5.64 -31.28
C LEU A 32 -4.60 6.10 -29.91
N ALA A 33 -5.30 5.62 -28.87
CA ALA A 33 -4.91 5.88 -27.50
C ALA A 33 -3.47 5.36 -27.34
N VAL A 34 -2.54 6.27 -27.14
CA VAL A 34 -1.16 5.92 -26.77
C VAL A 34 -1.28 5.12 -25.49
N PRO A 35 -0.79 3.87 -25.41
CA PRO A 35 -0.85 3.12 -24.17
C PRO A 35 -0.18 3.97 -23.09
N ALA A 36 -0.88 4.16 -21.96
CA ALA A 36 -0.33 4.87 -20.83
C ALA A 36 1.02 4.23 -20.50
N GLN A 37 2.06 5.06 -20.44
CA GLN A 37 3.41 4.60 -20.17
C GLN A 37 3.38 3.98 -18.76
N VAL A 38 3.61 2.67 -18.68
CA VAL A 38 3.61 1.95 -17.40
C VAL A 38 4.80 2.47 -16.59
N ALA A 39 4.50 3.12 -15.48
CA ALA A 39 5.55 3.56 -14.57
C ALA A 39 6.20 2.31 -13.97
N THR A 40 7.48 2.11 -14.25
CA THR A 40 8.26 0.97 -13.76
C THR A 40 9.38 1.49 -12.90
N ARG A 41 9.45 0.98 -11.68
CA ARG A 41 10.58 1.21 -10.78
C ARG A 41 11.39 -0.06 -10.62
N VAL A 42 12.71 0.04 -10.77
CA VAL A 42 13.64 -1.06 -10.51
C VAL A 42 14.52 -0.73 -9.32
N VAL A 43 14.59 -1.62 -8.37
CA VAL A 43 15.33 -1.48 -7.11
C VAL A 43 16.25 -2.69 -6.92
N GLN A 44 17.44 -2.48 -6.36
CA GLN A 44 18.42 -3.53 -6.10
C GLN A 44 18.60 -3.71 -4.58
N VAL A 45 18.05 -4.79 -4.02
CA VAL A 45 18.08 -5.07 -2.58
C VAL A 45 18.16 -6.59 -2.31
N ASP A 46 18.91 -6.99 -1.29
CA ASP A 46 19.03 -8.40 -0.85
C ASP A 46 17.70 -8.84 -0.17
N VAL A 47 16.79 -9.44 -0.94
CA VAL A 47 15.46 -9.82 -0.46
C VAL A 47 15.47 -11.20 0.19
N ASP A 48 16.21 -12.17 -0.36
CA ASP A 48 16.26 -13.54 0.12
C ASP A 48 17.27 -13.76 1.27
N GLY A 49 18.18 -12.79 1.49
CA GLY A 49 19.14 -12.79 2.59
C GLY A 49 20.41 -13.58 2.30
N ASP A 50 20.75 -13.79 1.04
CA ASP A 50 21.97 -14.47 0.61
C ASP A 50 23.19 -13.52 0.60
N GLY A 51 22.97 -12.21 0.78
CA GLY A 51 24.00 -11.15 0.81
C GLY A 51 24.27 -10.50 -0.55
N ARG A 52 23.59 -10.94 -1.60
CA ARG A 52 23.65 -10.35 -2.94
C ARG A 52 22.40 -9.51 -3.18
N LYS A 53 22.49 -8.53 -4.07
CA LYS A 53 21.34 -7.68 -4.37
C LYS A 53 20.49 -8.32 -5.46
N ASP A 54 19.24 -8.56 -5.13
CA ASP A 54 18.19 -9.04 -6.03
C ASP A 54 17.55 -7.88 -6.77
N GLU A 55 16.94 -8.16 -7.93
CA GLU A 55 16.17 -7.19 -8.66
C GLU A 55 14.71 -7.21 -8.18
N VAL A 56 14.22 -6.03 -7.81
CA VAL A 56 12.83 -5.81 -7.44
C VAL A 56 12.24 -4.80 -8.43
N THR A 57 11.22 -5.21 -9.17
CA THR A 57 10.49 -4.34 -10.08
C THR A 57 9.10 -4.05 -9.52
N VAL A 58 8.70 -2.79 -9.54
CA VAL A 58 7.32 -2.37 -9.21
C VAL A 58 6.73 -1.72 -10.43
N GLU A 59 5.67 -2.31 -10.96
CA GLU A 59 5.03 -1.88 -12.21
C GLU A 59 3.56 -1.59 -11.98
N GLN A 60 3.07 -0.52 -12.61
CA GLN A 60 1.65 -0.24 -12.66
C GLN A 60 0.98 -1.12 -13.71
N ASN A 61 -0.05 -1.87 -13.33
CA ASN A 61 -0.82 -2.78 -14.18
C ASN A 61 -2.33 -2.48 -14.11
N GLY A 62 -2.66 -1.20 -14.32
CA GLY A 62 -4.03 -0.68 -14.22
C GLY A 62 -4.10 0.59 -13.36
N ALA A 63 -5.24 1.25 -13.29
CA ALA A 63 -5.39 2.56 -12.63
C ALA A 63 -4.88 2.56 -11.17
N ASN A 64 -5.21 1.52 -10.39
CA ASN A 64 -4.83 1.40 -8.97
C ASN A 64 -4.19 0.05 -8.67
N THR A 65 -3.76 -0.67 -9.68
CA THR A 65 -3.20 -2.02 -9.55
C THR A 65 -1.72 -1.99 -9.88
N PHE A 66 -0.93 -2.59 -9.02
CA PHE A 66 0.52 -2.67 -9.14
C PHE A 66 0.98 -4.12 -8.98
N VAL A 67 2.08 -4.43 -9.65
CA VAL A 67 2.74 -5.73 -9.59
C VAL A 67 4.14 -5.52 -9.04
N VAL A 68 4.50 -6.28 -8.02
CA VAL A 68 5.90 -6.41 -7.56
C VAL A 68 6.43 -7.73 -8.08
N ASN A 69 7.51 -7.67 -8.81
CA ASN A 69 8.27 -8.84 -9.22
C ASN A 69 9.64 -8.82 -8.52
N VAL A 70 10.07 -9.95 -7.99
CA VAL A 70 11.40 -10.14 -7.42
C VAL A 70 12.10 -11.27 -8.15
N VAL A 71 13.29 -10.97 -8.68
CA VAL A 71 14.18 -11.97 -9.28
C VAL A 71 15.44 -12.03 -8.44
N THR A 72 15.66 -13.15 -7.77
CA THR A 72 16.87 -13.34 -6.95
C THR A 72 18.07 -13.65 -7.80
N VAL A 73 19.28 -13.33 -7.30
CA VAL A 73 20.53 -13.67 -7.98
C VAL A 73 20.69 -15.19 -8.15
N ALA A 74 20.03 -15.98 -7.29
CA ALA A 74 20.01 -17.43 -7.42
C ALA A 74 19.06 -17.93 -8.53
N GLY A 75 18.30 -17.05 -9.19
CA GLY A 75 17.37 -17.37 -10.28
C GLY A 75 16.00 -17.79 -9.82
N ALA A 76 15.66 -17.65 -8.52
CA ALA A 76 14.27 -17.80 -8.07
C ALA A 76 13.51 -16.49 -8.31
N ASP A 77 12.25 -16.60 -8.74
CA ASP A 77 11.37 -15.46 -8.97
C ASP A 77 10.01 -15.66 -8.32
N ASP A 78 9.38 -14.57 -7.93
CA ASP A 78 7.97 -14.54 -7.51
C ASP A 78 7.37 -13.15 -7.73
N VAL A 79 6.05 -13.16 -7.96
CA VAL A 79 5.25 -11.99 -8.31
C VAL A 79 4.10 -11.83 -7.33
N LYS A 80 3.86 -10.61 -6.88
CA LYS A 80 2.66 -10.25 -6.09
C LYS A 80 1.98 -9.03 -6.67
N GLN A 81 0.66 -9.13 -6.76
CA GLN A 81 -0.19 -8.01 -7.11
C GLN A 81 -0.76 -7.36 -5.86
N PHE A 82 -0.91 -6.03 -5.89
CA PHE A 82 -1.57 -5.25 -4.85
C PHE A 82 -2.28 -4.04 -5.44
N THR A 83 -3.19 -3.45 -4.67
CA THR A 83 -3.84 -2.18 -5.02
C THR A 83 -3.25 -1.06 -4.19
N SER A 84 -3.07 0.10 -4.82
CA SER A 84 -2.71 1.35 -4.18
C SER A 84 -3.68 2.43 -4.64
N THR A 85 -4.22 3.18 -3.68
CA THR A 85 -5.06 4.35 -3.93
C THR A 85 -4.31 5.65 -3.64
N ILE A 86 -2.98 5.60 -3.69
CA ILE A 86 -2.15 6.79 -3.62
C ILE A 86 -2.38 7.55 -4.92
N ASP A 87 -2.81 8.80 -4.77
CA ASP A 87 -3.11 9.69 -5.87
C ASP A 87 -1.82 10.10 -6.58
N ASP A 88 -1.76 9.90 -7.90
CA ASP A 88 -0.64 10.31 -8.74
C ASP A 88 -0.38 11.84 -8.65
N ASP A 89 -1.41 12.63 -8.32
CA ASP A 89 -1.29 14.09 -8.12
C ASP A 89 -0.33 14.47 -6.98
N TRP A 90 -0.05 13.54 -6.07
CA TRP A 90 0.91 13.74 -4.96
C TRP A 90 2.33 13.31 -5.34
N GLY A 91 2.54 12.74 -6.51
CA GLY A 91 3.85 12.23 -6.95
C GLY A 91 4.42 11.14 -6.05
N ILE A 92 3.56 10.46 -5.29
CA ILE A 92 3.96 9.40 -4.37
C ILE A 92 3.82 8.06 -5.08
N GLU A 93 4.94 7.46 -5.41
CA GLU A 93 4.96 6.10 -5.94
C GLU A 93 4.57 5.07 -4.86
N PRO A 94 4.03 3.90 -5.24
CA PRO A 94 3.65 2.86 -4.29
C PRO A 94 4.85 2.19 -3.60
N TRP A 95 6.07 2.54 -3.95
CA TRP A 95 7.29 2.10 -3.29
C TRP A 95 7.64 3.01 -2.11
N TYR A 96 7.55 2.49 -0.89
CA TYR A 96 8.00 3.21 0.31
C TYR A 96 9.47 2.93 0.62
N GLY A 97 9.95 1.70 0.35
CA GLY A 97 11.34 1.33 0.62
C GLY A 97 11.52 -0.12 1.00
N ALA A 98 12.72 -0.44 1.47
CA ALA A 98 13.05 -1.75 2.02
C ALA A 98 13.72 -1.62 3.39
N ALA A 99 13.43 -2.53 4.31
CA ALA A 99 14.00 -2.52 5.66
C ALA A 99 14.09 -3.92 6.27
N LYS A 100 15.04 -4.13 7.18
CA LYS A 100 15.12 -5.37 7.98
C LYS A 100 14.20 -5.28 9.19
N LEU A 101 12.93 -5.63 9.02
CA LEU A 101 11.91 -5.47 10.07
C LEU A 101 11.89 -6.66 11.02
N ASN A 102 11.76 -7.87 10.49
CA ASN A 102 11.47 -9.08 11.27
C ASN A 102 12.70 -9.79 11.82
N GLY A 103 13.91 -9.32 11.48
CA GLY A 103 15.18 -9.88 11.95
C GLY A 103 15.68 -11.09 11.16
N ARG A 104 15.05 -11.41 10.03
CA ARG A 104 15.61 -12.32 9.04
C ARG A 104 16.80 -11.68 8.34
N LYS A 105 17.51 -12.45 7.51
CA LYS A 105 18.69 -11.94 6.81
C LYS A 105 18.32 -10.96 5.70
N GLY A 106 17.29 -11.24 4.90
CA GLY A 106 16.84 -10.40 3.80
C GLY A 106 16.14 -9.12 4.24
N TYR A 107 15.78 -8.29 3.28
CA TYR A 107 15.01 -7.08 3.47
C TYR A 107 13.54 -7.34 3.18
N GLU A 108 12.67 -6.80 3.99
CA GLU A 108 11.25 -6.69 3.71
C GLU A 108 11.00 -5.48 2.80
N LEU A 109 10.09 -5.64 1.83
CA LEU A 109 9.65 -4.59 0.91
C LEU A 109 8.41 -3.91 1.50
N LEU A 110 8.43 -2.58 1.55
CA LEU A 110 7.35 -1.75 2.07
C LEU A 110 6.65 -1.07 0.90
N LEU A 111 5.38 -1.38 0.69
CA LEU A 111 4.59 -0.94 -0.45
C LEU A 111 3.40 -0.10 0.04
N LEU A 112 3.34 1.14 -0.39
CA LEU A 112 2.25 2.05 -0.05
C LEU A 112 0.96 1.59 -0.73
N THR A 113 -0.12 1.54 0.04
CA THR A 113 -1.45 1.11 -0.44
C THR A 113 -2.50 2.20 -0.36
N ALA A 114 -2.31 3.18 0.52
CA ALA A 114 -3.15 4.38 0.59
C ALA A 114 -2.41 5.50 1.32
N GLY A 115 -2.81 6.73 1.06
CA GLY A 115 -2.31 7.93 1.73
C GLY A 115 -3.39 8.99 1.83
N SER A 116 -3.44 9.68 2.99
CA SER A 116 -4.22 10.88 3.25
C SER A 116 -3.63 11.58 4.46
N ASP A 117 -4.35 11.65 5.57
CA ASP A 117 -3.83 12.14 6.87
C ASP A 117 -2.76 11.21 7.50
N GLY A 118 -2.54 10.05 6.94
CA GLY A 118 -1.51 9.07 7.28
C GLY A 118 -1.24 8.19 6.07
N VAL A 119 -0.33 7.25 6.22
CA VAL A 119 0.00 6.31 5.16
C VAL A 119 -0.27 4.88 5.59
N LEU A 120 -0.92 4.14 4.71
CA LEU A 120 -1.04 2.69 4.79
C LEU A 120 0.01 2.06 3.89
N PHE A 121 0.61 1.01 4.38
CA PHE A 121 1.52 0.20 3.58
C PHE A 121 1.38 -1.27 3.91
N ARG A 122 1.77 -2.11 2.99
CA ARG A 122 1.91 -3.55 3.17
C ARG A 122 3.38 -3.95 3.12
N VAL A 123 3.69 -5.03 3.79
CA VAL A 123 5.05 -5.56 3.87
C VAL A 123 5.10 -6.91 3.19
N LEU A 124 6.06 -7.07 2.28
CA LEU A 124 6.40 -8.35 1.66
C LEU A 124 7.72 -8.85 2.21
N SER A 125 7.76 -10.12 2.59
CA SER A 125 8.98 -10.84 3.00
C SER A 125 9.23 -11.99 2.02
N TRP A 126 10.50 -12.30 1.76
CA TRP A 126 10.87 -13.53 1.07
C TRP A 126 10.88 -14.72 2.05
N SER A 127 10.16 -15.76 1.73
CA SER A 127 10.05 -16.94 2.60
C SER A 127 9.76 -18.19 1.81
N LYS A 128 10.53 -19.24 2.05
CA LYS A 128 10.37 -20.55 1.39
C LYS A 128 10.41 -20.47 -0.16
N GLY A 129 11.26 -19.59 -0.68
CA GLY A 129 11.45 -19.43 -2.12
C GLY A 129 10.42 -18.54 -2.81
N GLY A 130 9.68 -17.69 -2.07
CA GLY A 130 8.72 -16.76 -2.66
C GLY A 130 8.31 -15.63 -1.73
N LEU A 131 7.54 -14.70 -2.27
CA LEU A 131 7.02 -13.51 -1.58
C LEU A 131 5.79 -13.86 -0.73
N VAL A 132 5.77 -13.38 0.49
CA VAL A 132 4.67 -13.58 1.45
C VAL A 132 4.29 -12.26 2.07
N TRP A 133 2.99 -11.93 2.11
CA TRP A 133 2.49 -10.79 2.84
C TRP A 133 2.69 -10.96 4.34
N GLU A 134 3.36 -10.00 4.97
CA GLU A 134 3.60 -9.99 6.40
C GLU A 134 2.45 -9.29 7.13
N LYS A 135 1.82 -9.99 8.06
CA LYS A 135 0.76 -9.41 8.90
C LYS A 135 1.31 -8.31 9.79
N ALA A 136 0.60 -7.21 9.89
CA ALA A 136 0.94 -6.16 10.82
C ALA A 136 0.92 -6.67 12.29
N PRO A 137 1.78 -6.14 13.17
CA PRO A 137 1.80 -6.52 14.59
C PRO A 137 0.45 -6.33 15.30
N LYS A 138 -0.29 -5.31 14.86
CA LYS A 138 -1.67 -5.04 15.26
C LYS A 138 -2.39 -4.48 14.04
N SER A 139 -3.42 -5.17 13.58
CA SER A 139 -4.33 -4.61 12.58
C SER A 139 -5.15 -3.49 13.21
N ARG A 140 -5.23 -2.33 12.56
CA ARG A 140 -5.98 -1.16 13.03
C ARG A 140 -7.12 -0.80 12.10
N ILE A 141 -7.02 -1.24 10.87
CA ILE A 141 -7.95 -1.00 9.77
C ILE A 141 -8.32 -2.37 9.22
N ASP A 142 -9.32 -2.47 8.39
CA ASP A 142 -10.00 -3.71 8.00
C ASP A 142 -9.13 -4.80 7.36
N GLY A 143 -7.81 -4.58 7.24
CA GLY A 143 -6.85 -5.53 6.68
C GLY A 143 -5.80 -6.01 7.68
N VAL A 144 -5.65 -7.33 7.84
CA VAL A 144 -4.61 -7.93 8.71
C VAL A 144 -3.18 -7.66 8.23
N TYR A 145 -3.01 -7.19 6.99
CA TYR A 145 -1.72 -6.91 6.36
C TYR A 145 -1.39 -5.42 6.33
N ASP A 146 -2.31 -4.54 6.74
CA ASP A 146 -2.13 -3.10 6.62
C ASP A 146 -1.40 -2.53 7.83
N TRP A 147 -0.26 -1.90 7.56
CA TRP A 147 0.56 -1.17 8.51
C TRP A 147 0.23 0.32 8.38
N TYR A 148 0.05 1.01 9.49
CA TYR A 148 -0.39 2.39 9.48
C TYR A 148 0.57 3.32 10.19
N LEU A 149 0.93 4.43 9.52
CA LEU A 149 1.73 5.51 10.05
C LEU A 149 0.95 6.81 9.99
N ALA A 150 0.97 7.59 11.07
CA ALA A 150 0.48 8.96 11.05
C ALA A 150 1.13 9.82 12.15
N ASP A 151 1.33 11.09 11.85
CA ASP A 151 1.64 12.14 12.82
C ASP A 151 0.73 13.34 12.54
N LEU A 152 -0.47 13.31 13.11
CA LEU A 152 -1.56 14.25 12.85
C LEU A 152 -1.55 15.44 13.82
N GLY A 153 -0.48 15.60 14.60
CA GLY A 153 -0.46 16.61 15.66
C GLY A 153 -1.30 16.22 16.88
N TRP A 154 -2.52 15.74 16.67
CA TRP A 154 -3.45 15.26 17.71
C TRP A 154 -3.42 13.75 17.91
N ALA A 155 -2.88 12.98 16.95
CA ALA A 155 -2.70 11.54 17.07
C ALA A 155 -1.38 11.09 16.44
N ARG A 156 -0.83 9.99 16.94
CA ARG A 156 0.42 9.40 16.46
C ARG A 156 0.29 7.89 16.39
N PHE A 157 0.68 7.35 15.25
CA PHE A 157 0.68 5.91 14.96
C PHE A 157 2.00 5.53 14.31
N GLY A 158 2.52 4.38 14.68
CA GLY A 158 3.74 3.90 14.06
C GLY A 158 4.39 2.74 14.79
N TYR A 159 5.63 2.47 14.40
CA TYR A 159 6.36 1.27 14.80
C TYR A 159 7.79 1.62 15.20
N ARG A 160 8.22 1.10 16.34
CA ARG A 160 9.59 1.20 16.79
C ARG A 160 10.20 -0.19 16.93
N PHE A 161 11.19 -0.48 16.13
CA PHE A 161 11.89 -1.76 16.14
C PHE A 161 13.07 -1.75 17.11
N ALA A 162 13.36 -2.91 17.67
CA ALA A 162 14.52 -3.13 18.52
C ALA A 162 14.95 -4.60 18.44
N THR A 163 16.22 -4.85 18.75
CA THR A 163 16.74 -6.20 18.90
C THR A 163 17.25 -6.36 20.33
N SER A 164 16.85 -7.46 21.01
CA SER A 164 17.37 -7.76 22.35
C SER A 164 18.83 -8.22 22.29
N ALA A 165 19.49 -8.26 23.45
CA ALA A 165 20.83 -8.84 23.58
C ALA A 165 20.90 -10.31 23.11
N ALA A 166 19.81 -11.05 23.22
CA ALA A 166 19.69 -12.43 22.72
C ALA A 166 19.31 -12.52 21.22
N GLY A 167 19.41 -11.42 20.46
CA GLY A 167 19.14 -11.39 19.02
C GLY A 167 17.65 -11.45 18.63
N LYS A 168 16.72 -11.45 19.60
CA LYS A 168 15.29 -11.48 19.30
C LYS A 168 14.82 -10.13 18.77
N ARG A 169 14.08 -10.14 17.65
CA ARG A 169 13.50 -8.95 17.06
C ARG A 169 12.16 -8.61 17.69
N TYR A 170 12.01 -7.36 18.09
CA TYR A 170 10.82 -6.78 18.70
C TYR A 170 10.31 -5.62 17.86
N VAL A 171 9.00 -5.42 17.88
CA VAL A 171 8.35 -4.20 17.43
C VAL A 171 7.45 -3.66 18.54
N ARG A 172 7.51 -2.35 18.74
CA ARG A 172 6.55 -1.59 19.54
C ARG A 172 5.63 -0.87 18.59
N ASP A 173 4.42 -1.33 18.51
CA ASP A 173 3.32 -0.66 17.88
C ASP A 173 2.74 0.37 18.85
N PHE A 174 2.61 1.62 18.44
CA PHE A 174 2.07 2.67 19.29
C PHE A 174 0.89 3.37 18.63
N GLU A 175 -0.09 3.69 19.48
CA GLU A 175 -1.31 4.40 19.15
C GLU A 175 -1.56 5.43 20.24
N LEU A 176 -1.34 6.70 19.93
CA LEU A 176 -1.34 7.79 20.90
C LEU A 176 -2.28 8.90 20.41
N TYR A 177 -3.12 9.42 21.31
CA TYR A 177 -4.05 10.52 21.06
C TYR A 177 -3.78 11.67 22.03
N GLN A 178 -3.85 12.88 21.55
CA GLN A 178 -3.70 14.07 22.39
C GLN A 178 -4.92 14.22 23.31
N SER A 179 -4.64 14.41 24.59
CA SER A 179 -5.62 14.72 25.62
C SER A 179 -5.07 15.87 26.47
N GLY A 180 -5.51 17.08 26.16
CA GLY A 180 -4.99 18.31 26.73
C GLY A 180 -3.48 18.48 26.49
N LYS A 181 -2.70 18.58 27.55
CA LYS A 181 -1.23 18.70 27.48
C LYS A 181 -0.46 17.39 27.33
N TYR A 182 -1.16 16.26 27.33
CA TYR A 182 -0.58 14.93 27.24
C TYR A 182 -0.99 14.21 25.96
N PHE A 183 -0.25 13.15 25.63
CA PHE A 183 -0.67 12.10 24.73
C PHE A 183 -0.97 10.84 25.56
N THR A 184 -2.12 10.23 25.34
CA THR A 184 -2.54 9.00 25.99
C THR A 184 -2.81 7.92 24.96
N GLY A 185 -2.59 6.67 25.30
CA GLY A 185 -2.85 5.60 24.36
C GLY A 185 -2.24 4.27 24.80
N THR A 186 -1.94 3.43 23.83
CA THR A 186 -1.45 2.08 24.07
C THR A 186 -0.15 1.84 23.28
N ILE A 187 0.80 1.18 23.92
CA ILE A 187 1.97 0.60 23.29
C ILE A 187 1.85 -0.91 23.38
N VAL A 188 1.87 -1.59 22.25
CA VAL A 188 1.88 -3.04 22.15
C VAL A 188 3.28 -3.49 21.77
N ASN A 189 3.86 -4.41 22.55
CA ASN A 189 5.12 -5.04 22.18
C ASN A 189 4.84 -6.41 21.57
N SER A 190 5.43 -6.68 20.43
CA SER A 190 5.37 -7.96 19.75
C SER A 190 6.79 -8.45 19.43
N VAL A 191 6.97 -9.76 19.40
CA VAL A 191 8.22 -10.44 19.02
C VAL A 191 7.99 -11.19 17.71
N TRP A 192 8.97 -11.18 16.82
CA TRP A 192 8.92 -12.04 15.64
C TRP A 192 9.20 -13.49 16.03
N LYS A 193 8.24 -14.36 15.77
CA LYS A 193 8.34 -15.80 16.07
C LYS A 193 7.48 -16.60 15.09
N SER A 194 8.04 -17.70 14.58
CA SER A 194 7.31 -18.62 13.67
C SER A 194 6.66 -17.95 12.47
N GLY A 195 7.32 -16.93 11.89
CA GLY A 195 6.84 -16.25 10.69
C GLY A 195 5.75 -15.21 10.93
N ALA A 196 5.53 -14.78 12.16
CA ALA A 196 4.55 -13.76 12.51
C ALA A 196 4.96 -12.91 13.72
N TRP A 197 4.40 -11.71 13.84
CA TRP A 197 4.46 -10.88 15.03
C TRP A 197 3.51 -11.42 16.10
N GLN A 198 4.05 -11.83 17.22
CA GLN A 198 3.28 -12.34 18.37
C GLN A 198 3.32 -11.32 19.49
N LYS A 199 2.15 -10.87 19.93
CA LYS A 199 2.01 -9.95 21.06
C LYS A 199 2.57 -10.56 22.33
N VAL A 200 3.49 -9.82 22.99
CA VAL A 200 4.09 -10.22 24.28
C VAL A 200 3.53 -9.41 25.43
N SER A 201 3.25 -8.13 25.21
CA SER A 201 2.70 -7.25 26.24
C SER A 201 1.97 -6.07 25.64
N SER A 202 1.17 -5.40 26.47
CA SER A 202 0.49 -4.16 26.12
C SER A 202 0.50 -3.24 27.34
N LYS A 203 0.75 -1.95 27.13
CA LYS A 203 0.81 -0.95 28.19
C LYS A 203 0.03 0.30 27.79
N LYS A 204 -0.89 0.75 28.63
CA LYS A 204 -1.45 2.09 28.54
C LYS A 204 -0.40 3.10 28.98
N VAL A 205 -0.29 4.21 28.27
CA VAL A 205 0.70 5.27 28.54
C VAL A 205 0.04 6.64 28.59
N LYS A 206 0.67 7.53 29.37
CA LYS A 206 0.40 8.96 29.39
C LYS A 206 1.74 9.68 29.28
N LEU A 207 1.95 10.38 28.18
CA LEU A 207 3.21 10.99 27.79
C LEU A 207 3.04 12.51 27.70
N THR A 208 4.05 13.27 28.09
CA THR A 208 4.12 14.69 27.76
C THR A 208 4.30 14.86 26.24
N LYS A 209 3.98 16.04 25.69
CA LYS A 209 4.23 16.35 24.28
C LYS A 209 5.69 16.12 23.89
N LYS A 210 6.64 16.46 24.78
CA LYS A 210 8.08 16.22 24.56
C LYS A 210 8.41 14.72 24.42
N GLN A 211 7.86 13.89 25.31
CA GLN A 211 8.07 12.44 25.26
C GLN A 211 7.40 11.79 24.02
N ALA A 212 6.22 12.27 23.66
CA ALA A 212 5.49 11.75 22.50
C ALA A 212 6.19 12.04 21.16
N LYS A 213 7.07 13.04 21.08
CA LYS A 213 7.88 13.31 19.87
C LYS A 213 8.78 12.12 19.45
N ALA A 214 9.14 11.23 20.39
CA ALA A 214 9.92 10.04 20.09
C ALA A 214 9.08 8.90 19.46
N TYR A 215 7.76 9.11 19.32
CA TYR A 215 6.82 8.14 18.77
C TYR A 215 6.26 8.67 17.45
N THR A 216 7.01 8.51 16.37
CA THR A 216 6.61 8.91 15.01
C THR A 216 7.12 7.88 14.00
N GLY A 217 6.31 7.58 12.99
CA GLY A 217 6.70 6.80 11.82
C GLY A 217 7.29 5.42 12.13
N ILE A 218 8.26 5.02 11.32
CA ILE A 218 9.07 3.82 11.52
C ILE A 218 10.42 4.23 12.11
N SER A 219 10.83 3.62 13.21
CA SER A 219 12.10 3.91 13.87
C SER A 219 12.79 2.64 14.38
N GLY A 220 14.12 2.73 14.67
CA GLY A 220 14.93 1.60 15.12
C GLY A 220 15.32 0.61 14.02
N VAL A 221 15.07 0.97 12.76
CA VAL A 221 15.55 0.30 11.56
C VAL A 221 15.97 1.36 10.54
N LYS A 222 16.89 0.97 9.65
CA LYS A 222 17.21 1.78 8.48
C LYS A 222 16.25 1.38 7.35
N VAL A 223 15.49 2.33 6.85
CA VAL A 223 14.71 2.17 5.62
C VAL A 223 15.59 2.61 4.45
N ILE A 224 15.70 1.76 3.46
CA ILE A 224 16.36 2.06 2.19
C ILE A 224 15.29 2.61 1.27
N LEU A 225 15.30 3.91 1.05
CA LEU A 225 14.31 4.59 0.21
C LEU A 225 14.72 4.53 -1.25
N GLN A 226 15.71 4.13 -1.71
CA GLN A 226 16.32 4.17 -3.06
C GLN A 226 15.63 5.10 -4.09
N PRO A 227 16.40 5.86 -4.83
CA PRO A 227 15.90 6.79 -5.83
C PRO A 227 15.22 6.08 -6.99
#